data_f3be26443f90c6e4e2dc285ea1c6721a
#
_entry.id   f3be26443f90c6e4e2dc285ea1c6721a
#
_cell.length_a   1.000
_cell.length_b   1.000
_cell.length_c   1.000
_cell.angle_alpha   90.00
_cell.angle_beta   90.00
_cell.angle_gamma   90.00
#
_symmetry.space_group_name_H-M   'P 1'
#
loop_
_entity.id
_entity.type
_entity.pdbx_description
1 polymer ?
#
loop_
_entity_poly.entity_id
_entity_poly.type
_entity_poly.pdbx_seq_one_letter_code
_entity_poly.pdbx_strand_id
1 'polypeptide(L)'
;MKEIITVRGLSKSFNGGEKKVTALNGVDLTVYEGDIFGVIGLSGAGKSTLVRCLNRLEEPDEGSIIINGQDIRSLNEKELNVARRNIGMIFQQFNLLSQASILENVCFPMEIAHWKKADAKKRALELIELVGLSGRESAYPSQLSGGMKQRVAIARALTLSPKILLCDEATSALDPATTRSILALLKKINKELGVTIVIITHQMSVIEEACNRVSILDKSRIVECGDVEDVFHHPKSDIARQLILGEGAGHTEFTPGGKRVRIVFDGKDAFEPIIADIVLNCKAAVNILFADTRTIDGVVYGQMLVQLPDDEDAAQRILTYLSGTGVHFSEEEDGNV
;
A
#
# COMPACT_ATOMS: atom_id res chain seq x y z
N MET A 1 -3.21 8.81 -19.09
CA MET A 1 -3.46 7.45 -18.54
C MET A 1 -4.96 7.16 -18.58
N LYS A 2 -5.39 5.91 -18.80
CA LYS A 2 -6.81 5.55 -18.87
C LYS A 2 -7.29 5.14 -17.48
N GLU A 3 -8.40 5.72 -17.02
CA GLU A 3 -9.01 5.35 -15.75
C GLU A 3 -9.65 3.96 -15.85
N ILE A 4 -9.37 3.09 -14.87
CA ILE A 4 -9.94 1.75 -14.78
C ILE A 4 -10.86 1.61 -13.57
N ILE A 5 -10.57 2.31 -12.49
CA ILE A 5 -11.45 2.45 -11.31
C ILE A 5 -11.63 3.94 -11.05
N THR A 6 -12.89 4.39 -10.96
CA THR A 6 -13.23 5.76 -10.56
C THR A 6 -14.32 5.71 -9.49
N VAL A 7 -14.01 6.24 -8.33
CA VAL A 7 -14.92 6.33 -7.17
C VAL A 7 -15.24 7.80 -6.94
N ARG A 8 -16.51 8.14 -6.74
CA ARG A 8 -16.95 9.52 -6.47
C ARG A 8 -17.94 9.55 -5.32
N GLY A 9 -17.62 10.33 -4.29
CA GLY A 9 -18.47 10.59 -3.14
C GLY A 9 -18.88 9.35 -2.35
N LEU A 10 -18.04 8.29 -2.33
CA LEU A 10 -18.40 7.00 -1.77
C LEU A 10 -18.54 7.08 -0.26
N SER A 11 -19.71 6.71 0.24
CA SER A 11 -20.01 6.69 1.67
C SER A 11 -20.59 5.34 2.08
N LYS A 12 -20.16 4.87 3.26
CA LYS A 12 -20.66 3.63 3.87
C LYS A 12 -20.68 3.74 5.38
N SER A 13 -21.79 3.36 5.98
CA SER A 13 -21.95 3.27 7.42
C SER A 13 -22.54 1.92 7.82
N PHE A 14 -22.19 1.48 9.01
CA PHE A 14 -22.74 0.28 9.61
C PHE A 14 -23.52 0.63 10.89
N ASN A 15 -24.62 -0.05 11.09
CA ASN A 15 -25.40 0.07 12.34
C ASN A 15 -24.73 -0.80 13.41
N GLY A 16 -24.03 -0.16 14.33
CA GLY A 16 -23.35 -0.82 15.47
C GLY A 16 -24.17 -0.76 16.75
N GLY A 17 -25.39 -1.30 16.75
CA GLY A 17 -26.30 -1.21 17.91
C GLY A 17 -26.81 0.23 18.13
N GLU A 18 -26.45 0.87 19.25
CA GLU A 18 -26.89 2.24 19.57
C GLU A 18 -26.16 3.35 18.78
N LYS A 19 -25.05 3.05 18.11
CA LYS A 19 -24.26 4.04 17.36
C LYS A 19 -24.06 3.63 15.93
N LYS A 20 -24.28 4.56 14.99
CA LYS A 20 -23.91 4.42 13.59
C LYS A 20 -22.41 4.65 13.45
N VAL A 21 -21.68 3.69 12.87
CA VAL A 21 -20.24 3.79 12.60
C VAL A 21 -20.04 4.07 11.11
N THR A 22 -19.51 5.24 10.80
CA THR A 22 -19.17 5.62 9.42
C THR A 22 -17.79 5.05 9.06
N ALA A 23 -17.78 4.13 8.10
CA ALA A 23 -16.54 3.51 7.62
C ALA A 23 -15.93 4.24 6.42
N LEU A 24 -16.77 4.85 5.56
CA LEU A 24 -16.36 5.70 4.43
C LEU A 24 -17.23 6.94 4.41
N ASN A 25 -16.64 8.09 4.11
CA ASN A 25 -17.31 9.39 4.14
C ASN A 25 -16.86 10.26 2.97
N GLY A 26 -17.60 10.22 1.85
CA GLY A 26 -17.34 11.04 0.68
C GLY A 26 -15.99 10.73 0.01
N VAL A 27 -15.63 9.45 -0.12
CA VAL A 27 -14.34 9.01 -0.67
C VAL A 27 -14.33 9.20 -2.19
N ASP A 28 -13.32 9.90 -2.69
CA ASP A 28 -12.98 10.02 -4.11
C ASP A 28 -11.66 9.30 -4.39
N LEU A 29 -11.63 8.46 -5.43
CA LEU A 29 -10.45 7.69 -5.80
C LEU A 29 -10.40 7.46 -7.31
N THR A 30 -9.22 7.58 -7.90
CA THR A 30 -8.99 7.21 -9.31
C THR A 30 -7.75 6.33 -9.42
N VAL A 31 -7.92 5.15 -10.04
CA VAL A 31 -6.84 4.21 -10.35
C VAL A 31 -6.75 4.09 -11.87
N TYR A 32 -5.54 4.12 -12.41
CA TYR A 32 -5.30 4.01 -13.85
C TYR A 32 -4.93 2.59 -14.26
N GLU A 33 -5.16 2.28 -15.53
CA GLU A 33 -4.83 0.98 -16.12
C GLU A 33 -3.31 0.72 -16.03
N GLY A 34 -2.93 -0.42 -15.45
CA GLY A 34 -1.52 -0.79 -15.23
C GLY A 34 -0.93 -0.33 -13.91
N ASP A 35 -1.64 0.46 -13.10
CA ASP A 35 -1.16 0.82 -11.77
C ASP A 35 -0.98 -0.39 -10.83
N ILE A 36 0.01 -0.30 -9.96
CA ILE A 36 -0.01 -0.98 -8.66
C ILE A 36 -0.32 0.11 -7.63
N PHE A 37 -1.58 0.24 -7.29
CA PHE A 37 -2.11 1.31 -6.48
C PHE A 37 -2.24 0.88 -5.02
N GLY A 38 -1.63 1.64 -4.12
CA GLY A 38 -1.69 1.41 -2.67
C GLY A 38 -2.82 2.18 -1.99
N VAL A 39 -3.51 1.56 -1.06
CA VAL A 39 -4.39 2.24 -0.08
C VAL A 39 -3.86 1.95 1.30
N ILE A 40 -3.34 2.98 1.98
CA ILE A 40 -2.76 2.85 3.31
C ILE A 40 -3.53 3.69 4.32
N GLY A 41 -3.44 3.31 5.59
CA GLY A 41 -4.06 4.02 6.71
C GLY A 41 -4.03 3.18 7.96
N LEU A 42 -4.33 3.77 9.11
CA LEU A 42 -4.38 3.09 10.40
C LEU A 42 -5.48 2.01 10.44
N SER A 43 -5.42 1.14 11.45
CA SER A 43 -6.47 0.16 11.68
C SER A 43 -7.80 0.86 11.92
N GLY A 44 -8.88 0.36 11.30
CA GLY A 44 -10.20 0.98 11.41
C GLY A 44 -10.45 2.19 10.52
N ALA A 45 -9.50 2.65 9.70
CA ALA A 45 -9.68 3.80 8.80
C ALA A 45 -10.70 3.59 7.68
N GLY A 46 -11.15 2.33 7.41
CA GLY A 46 -12.15 2.01 6.38
C GLY A 46 -11.60 1.29 5.15
N LYS A 47 -10.30 0.92 5.13
CA LYS A 47 -9.61 0.32 3.98
C LYS A 47 -10.30 -0.94 3.42
N SER A 48 -10.54 -1.95 4.27
CA SER A 48 -11.21 -3.19 3.84
C SER A 48 -12.66 -2.95 3.41
N THR A 49 -13.34 -1.95 4.00
CA THR A 49 -14.68 -1.53 3.54
C THR A 49 -14.61 -0.95 2.14
N LEU A 50 -13.61 -0.12 1.84
CA LEU A 50 -13.41 0.44 0.49
C LEU A 50 -13.25 -0.68 -0.55
N VAL A 51 -12.36 -1.65 -0.32
CA VAL A 51 -12.15 -2.76 -1.26
C VAL A 51 -13.40 -3.62 -1.44
N ARG A 52 -14.12 -3.87 -0.36
CA ARG A 52 -15.39 -4.63 -0.43
C ARG A 52 -16.46 -3.87 -1.20
N CYS A 53 -16.49 -2.54 -1.10
CA CYS A 53 -17.36 -1.71 -1.94
C CYS A 53 -16.92 -1.75 -3.42
N LEU A 54 -15.60 -1.72 -3.72
CA LEU A 54 -15.08 -1.82 -5.09
C LEU A 54 -15.52 -3.12 -5.81
N ASN A 55 -15.73 -4.20 -5.07
CA ASN A 55 -16.25 -5.46 -5.60
C ASN A 55 -17.75 -5.68 -5.27
N ARG A 56 -18.40 -4.64 -4.70
CA ARG A 56 -19.78 -4.66 -4.25
C ARG A 56 -20.13 -5.88 -3.38
N LEU A 57 -19.14 -6.35 -2.58
CA LEU A 57 -19.37 -7.29 -1.47
C LEU A 57 -20.04 -6.58 -0.29
N GLU A 58 -19.80 -5.26 -0.17
CA GLU A 58 -20.54 -4.33 0.67
C GLU A 58 -21.23 -3.31 -0.23
N GLU A 59 -22.54 -3.14 -0.05
CA GLU A 59 -23.32 -2.16 -0.80
C GLU A 59 -23.04 -0.77 -0.23
N PRO A 60 -22.51 0.20 -1.01
CA PRO A 60 -22.32 1.57 -0.56
C PRO A 60 -23.67 2.25 -0.30
N ASP A 61 -23.69 3.17 0.68
CA ASP A 61 -24.87 3.96 0.99
C ASP A 61 -25.05 5.07 -0.08
N GLU A 62 -23.93 5.77 -0.43
CA GLU A 62 -23.93 6.88 -1.38
C GLU A 62 -22.71 6.81 -2.31
N GLY A 63 -22.72 7.66 -3.35
CA GLY A 63 -21.64 7.78 -4.32
C GLY A 63 -21.76 6.85 -5.51
N SER A 64 -20.73 6.79 -6.36
CA SER A 64 -20.66 5.92 -7.54
C SER A 64 -19.32 5.18 -7.61
N ILE A 65 -19.34 3.99 -8.23
CA ILE A 65 -18.14 3.17 -8.44
C ILE A 65 -18.14 2.73 -9.90
N ILE A 66 -17.28 3.35 -10.69
CA ILE A 66 -17.12 3.03 -12.11
C ILE A 66 -15.90 2.13 -12.27
N ILE A 67 -16.12 0.93 -12.80
CA ILE A 67 -15.06 -0.04 -13.08
C ILE A 67 -15.06 -0.36 -14.56
N ASN A 68 -13.92 -0.14 -15.22
CA ASN A 68 -13.77 -0.35 -16.66
C ASN A 68 -14.88 0.34 -17.48
N GLY A 69 -15.27 1.56 -17.05
CA GLY A 69 -16.28 2.38 -17.71
C GLY A 69 -17.74 2.03 -17.35
N GLN A 70 -17.99 1.09 -16.44
CA GLN A 70 -19.32 0.65 -16.03
C GLN A 70 -19.56 0.95 -14.54
N ASP A 71 -20.67 1.62 -14.21
CA ASP A 71 -21.07 1.81 -12.81
C ASP A 71 -21.61 0.50 -12.25
N ILE A 72 -20.86 -0.10 -11.31
CA ILE A 72 -21.20 -1.39 -10.72
C ILE A 72 -22.43 -1.33 -9.79
N ARG A 73 -22.80 -0.14 -9.30
CA ARG A 73 -23.97 0.04 -8.44
C ARG A 73 -25.28 -0.09 -9.23
N SER A 74 -25.27 0.28 -10.50
CA SER A 74 -26.45 0.20 -11.38
C SER A 74 -26.75 -1.23 -11.88
N LEU A 75 -25.83 -2.18 -11.68
CA LEU A 75 -25.92 -3.53 -12.21
C LEU A 75 -26.92 -4.39 -11.40
N ASN A 76 -27.70 -5.21 -12.09
CA ASN A 76 -28.40 -6.31 -11.47
C ASN A 76 -27.43 -7.46 -11.11
N GLU A 77 -27.89 -8.45 -10.34
CA GLU A 77 -27.02 -9.55 -9.86
C GLU A 77 -26.34 -10.35 -10.98
N LYS A 78 -27.00 -10.58 -12.10
CA LYS A 78 -26.42 -11.31 -13.22
C LYS A 78 -25.30 -10.51 -13.89
N GLU A 79 -25.55 -9.24 -14.13
CA GLU A 79 -24.57 -8.30 -14.69
C GLU A 79 -23.39 -8.10 -13.75
N LEU A 80 -23.64 -7.96 -12.44
CA LEU A 80 -22.62 -7.86 -11.42
C LEU A 80 -21.72 -9.10 -11.38
N ASN A 81 -22.29 -10.29 -11.48
CA ASN A 81 -21.49 -11.53 -11.52
C ASN A 81 -20.63 -11.61 -12.79
N VAL A 82 -21.08 -11.04 -13.91
CA VAL A 82 -20.25 -10.91 -15.12
C VAL A 82 -19.14 -9.87 -14.91
N ALA A 83 -19.45 -8.71 -14.32
CA ALA A 83 -18.47 -7.68 -14.02
C ALA A 83 -17.38 -8.19 -13.05
N ARG A 84 -17.76 -8.95 -12.03
CA ARG A 84 -16.84 -9.57 -11.05
C ARG A 84 -15.83 -10.55 -11.67
N ARG A 85 -16.12 -11.12 -12.85
CA ARG A 85 -15.14 -11.96 -13.57
C ARG A 85 -13.90 -11.16 -14.00
N ASN A 86 -14.04 -9.83 -14.16
CA ASN A 86 -12.93 -8.93 -14.48
C ASN A 86 -12.19 -8.44 -13.23
N ILE A 87 -12.61 -8.84 -12.02
CA ILE A 87 -12.05 -8.40 -10.75
C ILE A 87 -11.64 -9.65 -9.96
N GLY A 88 -10.34 -9.91 -9.87
CA GLY A 88 -9.79 -10.89 -8.95
C GLY A 88 -9.71 -10.30 -7.53
N MET A 89 -9.92 -11.13 -6.51
CA MET A 89 -9.78 -10.70 -5.13
C MET A 89 -8.93 -11.68 -4.33
N ILE A 90 -7.98 -11.13 -3.61
CA ILE A 90 -7.12 -11.84 -2.65
C ILE A 90 -7.48 -11.32 -1.26
N PHE A 91 -7.88 -12.23 -0.39
CA PHE A 91 -8.33 -11.94 0.97
C PHE A 91 -7.20 -12.11 1.97
N GLN A 92 -7.28 -11.40 3.09
CA GLN A 92 -6.36 -11.49 4.21
C GLN A 92 -6.18 -12.94 4.72
N GLN A 93 -7.26 -13.71 4.79
CA GLN A 93 -7.27 -15.12 5.24
C GLN A 93 -7.33 -16.06 4.03
N PHE A 94 -6.45 -16.01 3.08
CA PHE A 94 -6.34 -16.87 1.87
C PHE A 94 -7.67 -17.44 1.31
N ASN A 95 -8.62 -17.79 2.15
CA ASN A 95 -9.95 -18.36 1.85
C ASN A 95 -9.90 -19.58 0.90
N LEU A 96 -8.89 -20.45 1.10
CA LEU A 96 -8.78 -21.68 0.33
C LEU A 96 -9.79 -22.71 0.80
N LEU A 97 -10.29 -23.49 -0.14
CA LEU A 97 -11.12 -24.67 0.12
C LEU A 97 -10.24 -25.73 0.78
N SER A 98 -10.42 -25.96 2.09
CA SER A 98 -9.54 -26.81 2.90
C SER A 98 -9.55 -28.29 2.49
N GLN A 99 -10.66 -28.76 1.90
CA GLN A 99 -10.85 -30.13 1.45
C GLN A 99 -10.54 -30.33 -0.06
N ALA A 100 -10.06 -29.29 -0.72
CA ALA A 100 -9.68 -29.31 -2.14
C ALA A 100 -8.18 -29.15 -2.27
N SER A 101 -7.58 -29.84 -3.23
CA SER A 101 -6.17 -29.72 -3.60
C SER A 101 -5.86 -28.32 -4.17
N ILE A 102 -4.58 -27.99 -4.37
CA ILE A 102 -4.16 -26.75 -5.06
C ILE A 102 -4.83 -26.65 -6.42
N LEU A 103 -4.77 -27.72 -7.23
CA LEU A 103 -5.36 -27.73 -8.56
C LEU A 103 -6.86 -27.47 -8.51
N GLU A 104 -7.59 -28.12 -7.62
CA GLU A 104 -9.02 -27.93 -7.46
C GLU A 104 -9.37 -26.52 -6.98
N ASN A 105 -8.62 -25.96 -6.03
CA ASN A 105 -8.77 -24.57 -5.59
C ASN A 105 -8.60 -23.58 -6.74
N VAL A 106 -7.62 -23.81 -7.62
CA VAL A 106 -7.38 -22.93 -8.78
C VAL A 106 -8.43 -23.17 -9.88
N CYS A 107 -8.91 -24.41 -10.08
CA CYS A 107 -9.97 -24.69 -11.05
C CYS A 107 -11.33 -24.12 -10.65
N PHE A 108 -11.61 -23.98 -9.36
CA PHE A 108 -12.94 -23.69 -8.82
C PHE A 108 -13.66 -22.46 -9.44
N PRO A 109 -13.00 -21.29 -9.63
CA PRO A 109 -13.68 -20.15 -10.28
C PRO A 109 -14.09 -20.44 -11.74
N MET A 110 -13.30 -21.24 -12.47
CA MET A 110 -13.58 -21.60 -13.84
C MET A 110 -14.72 -22.62 -13.92
N GLU A 111 -14.85 -23.51 -12.92
CA GLU A 111 -16.00 -24.42 -12.81
C GLU A 111 -17.31 -23.66 -12.58
N ILE A 112 -17.29 -22.66 -11.69
CA ILE A 112 -18.45 -21.75 -11.49
C ILE A 112 -18.76 -20.98 -12.78
N ALA A 113 -17.74 -20.62 -13.56
CA ALA A 113 -17.91 -19.94 -14.85
C ALA A 113 -18.28 -20.90 -16.00
N HIS A 114 -18.52 -22.19 -15.71
CA HIS A 114 -18.91 -23.24 -16.65
C HIS A 114 -17.89 -23.52 -17.76
N TRP A 115 -16.60 -23.41 -17.45
CA TRP A 115 -15.53 -23.80 -18.38
C TRP A 115 -15.50 -25.33 -18.55
N LYS A 116 -15.04 -25.77 -19.74
CA LYS A 116 -14.77 -27.20 -19.95
C LYS A 116 -13.65 -27.66 -19.03
N LYS A 117 -13.79 -28.81 -18.39
CA LYS A 117 -12.81 -29.34 -17.42
C LYS A 117 -11.36 -29.40 -17.96
N ALA A 118 -11.21 -29.75 -19.25
CA ALA A 118 -9.88 -29.81 -19.87
C ALA A 118 -9.23 -28.43 -19.96
N ASP A 119 -9.99 -27.40 -20.35
CA ASP A 119 -9.50 -26.03 -20.49
C ASP A 119 -9.21 -25.41 -19.11
N ALA A 120 -10.10 -25.65 -18.14
CA ALA A 120 -9.90 -25.22 -16.76
C ALA A 120 -8.63 -25.83 -16.14
N LYS A 121 -8.41 -27.15 -16.33
CA LYS A 121 -7.21 -27.83 -15.85
C LYS A 121 -5.95 -27.28 -16.51
N LYS A 122 -5.95 -27.08 -17.83
CA LYS A 122 -4.81 -26.50 -18.55
C LYS A 122 -4.46 -25.13 -18.00
N ARG A 123 -5.46 -24.24 -17.91
CA ARG A 123 -5.29 -22.88 -17.38
C ARG A 123 -4.80 -22.89 -15.92
N ALA A 124 -5.34 -23.77 -15.10
CA ALA A 124 -4.91 -23.91 -13.69
C ALA A 124 -3.43 -24.31 -13.58
N LEU A 125 -2.97 -25.24 -14.40
CA LEU A 125 -1.56 -25.66 -14.41
C LEU A 125 -0.62 -24.53 -14.82
N GLU A 126 -0.98 -23.74 -15.86
CA GLU A 126 -0.24 -22.54 -16.27
C GLU A 126 -0.10 -21.53 -15.12
N LEU A 127 -1.18 -21.30 -14.36
CA LEU A 127 -1.17 -20.36 -13.24
C LEU A 127 -0.41 -20.92 -12.01
N ILE A 128 -0.49 -22.22 -11.76
CA ILE A 128 0.30 -22.88 -10.71
C ILE A 128 1.80 -22.78 -11.02
N GLU A 129 2.19 -22.93 -12.27
CA GLU A 129 3.56 -22.70 -12.72
C GLU A 129 3.97 -21.22 -12.55
N LEU A 130 3.14 -20.27 -12.99
CA LEU A 130 3.39 -18.83 -12.86
C LEU A 130 3.70 -18.41 -11.41
N VAL A 131 2.97 -19.00 -10.44
CA VAL A 131 3.17 -18.70 -9.02
C VAL A 131 4.27 -19.57 -8.36
N GLY A 132 4.96 -20.43 -9.12
CA GLY A 132 6.09 -21.25 -8.67
C GLY A 132 5.68 -22.41 -7.75
N LEU A 133 4.56 -23.06 -8.05
CA LEU A 133 4.05 -24.20 -7.30
C LEU A 133 3.96 -25.50 -8.12
N SER A 134 4.69 -25.59 -9.26
CA SER A 134 4.76 -26.80 -10.07
C SER A 134 5.22 -28.00 -9.25
N GLY A 135 4.56 -29.16 -9.48
CA GLY A 135 4.81 -30.41 -8.75
C GLY A 135 4.08 -30.49 -7.41
N ARG A 136 3.24 -29.51 -7.06
CA ARG A 136 2.45 -29.51 -5.83
C ARG A 136 0.94 -29.48 -6.06
N GLU A 137 0.49 -29.77 -7.25
CA GLU A 137 -0.90 -29.65 -7.70
C GLU A 137 -1.88 -30.46 -6.85
N SER A 138 -1.44 -31.61 -6.35
CA SER A 138 -2.23 -32.54 -5.50
C SER A 138 -2.16 -32.23 -4.00
N ALA A 139 -1.31 -31.29 -3.56
CA ALA A 139 -1.21 -30.92 -2.16
C ALA A 139 -2.46 -30.20 -1.66
N TYR A 140 -2.78 -30.34 -0.38
CA TYR A 140 -3.90 -29.70 0.29
C TYR A 140 -3.44 -28.45 1.08
N PRO A 141 -4.32 -27.49 1.36
CA PRO A 141 -3.98 -26.27 2.11
C PRO A 141 -3.31 -26.54 3.48
N SER A 142 -3.65 -27.64 4.16
CA SER A 142 -3.04 -28.04 5.44
C SER A 142 -1.55 -28.38 5.33
N GLN A 143 -1.07 -28.69 4.13
CA GLN A 143 0.32 -29.08 3.83
C GLN A 143 1.17 -27.89 3.35
N LEU A 144 0.59 -26.66 3.29
CA LEU A 144 1.21 -25.49 2.72
C LEU A 144 1.64 -24.49 3.79
N SER A 145 2.79 -23.84 3.59
CA SER A 145 3.17 -22.64 4.34
C SER A 145 2.25 -21.47 4.01
N GLY A 146 2.25 -20.41 4.84
CA GLY A 146 1.49 -19.19 4.59
C GLY A 146 1.76 -18.58 3.22
N GLY A 147 3.02 -18.45 2.83
CA GLY A 147 3.41 -17.95 1.51
C GLY A 147 2.95 -18.84 0.35
N MET A 148 2.95 -20.16 0.51
CA MET A 148 2.40 -21.06 -0.50
C MET A 148 0.88 -20.93 -0.62
N LYS A 149 0.15 -20.82 0.50
CA LYS A 149 -1.30 -20.54 0.49
C LYS A 149 -1.60 -19.27 -0.24
N GLN A 150 -0.80 -18.21 -0.02
CA GLN A 150 -0.94 -16.92 -0.70
C GLN A 150 -0.72 -17.06 -2.21
N ARG A 151 0.29 -17.80 -2.64
CA ARG A 151 0.53 -18.09 -4.06
C ARG A 151 -0.64 -18.82 -4.71
N VAL A 152 -1.27 -19.78 -4.03
CA VAL A 152 -2.49 -20.44 -4.49
C VAL A 152 -3.67 -19.46 -4.60
N ALA A 153 -3.84 -18.57 -3.61
CA ALA A 153 -4.89 -17.55 -3.65
C ALA A 153 -4.68 -16.57 -4.82
N ILE A 154 -3.43 -16.19 -5.12
CA ILE A 154 -3.08 -15.37 -6.29
C ILE A 154 -3.42 -16.13 -7.59
N ALA A 155 -2.99 -17.38 -7.74
CA ALA A 155 -3.29 -18.19 -8.92
C ALA A 155 -4.80 -18.30 -9.14
N ARG A 156 -5.57 -18.58 -8.07
CA ARG A 156 -7.03 -18.66 -8.12
C ARG A 156 -7.67 -17.33 -8.54
N ALA A 157 -7.17 -16.20 -8.05
CA ALA A 157 -7.70 -14.88 -8.41
C ALA A 157 -7.45 -14.53 -9.90
N LEU A 158 -6.43 -15.12 -10.54
CA LEU A 158 -6.06 -14.87 -11.93
C LEU A 158 -6.76 -15.78 -12.95
N THR A 159 -7.54 -16.77 -12.51
CA THR A 159 -8.09 -17.84 -13.39
C THR A 159 -8.95 -17.32 -14.52
N LEU A 160 -9.79 -16.32 -14.25
CA LEU A 160 -10.70 -15.73 -15.24
C LEU A 160 -10.06 -14.57 -16.02
N SER A 161 -8.73 -14.42 -15.95
CA SER A 161 -7.97 -13.35 -16.62
C SER A 161 -8.51 -11.95 -16.26
N PRO A 162 -8.62 -11.60 -14.97
CA PRO A 162 -9.16 -10.32 -14.54
C PRO A 162 -8.30 -9.16 -15.03
N LYS A 163 -8.92 -8.00 -15.22
CA LYS A 163 -8.22 -6.73 -15.49
C LYS A 163 -7.73 -6.04 -14.22
N ILE A 164 -8.37 -6.34 -13.09
CA ILE A 164 -8.11 -5.74 -11.79
C ILE A 164 -7.91 -6.84 -10.76
N LEU A 165 -6.91 -6.69 -9.91
CA LEU A 165 -6.64 -7.56 -8.76
C LEU A 165 -6.72 -6.72 -7.48
N LEU A 166 -7.69 -7.02 -6.62
CA LEU A 166 -7.86 -6.37 -5.32
C LEU A 166 -7.19 -7.23 -4.25
N CYS A 167 -6.26 -6.67 -3.49
CA CYS A 167 -5.51 -7.34 -2.44
C CYS A 167 -5.85 -6.73 -1.08
N ASP A 168 -6.70 -7.42 -0.29
CA ASP A 168 -7.08 -6.99 1.05
C ASP A 168 -6.11 -7.57 2.07
N GLU A 169 -5.14 -6.77 2.53
CA GLU A 169 -4.08 -7.14 3.48
C GLU A 169 -3.36 -8.47 3.15
N ALA A 170 -3.10 -8.68 1.87
CA ALA A 170 -2.61 -9.94 1.31
C ALA A 170 -1.25 -10.43 1.88
N THR A 171 -0.54 -9.60 2.65
CA THR A 171 0.79 -9.91 3.21
C THR A 171 0.85 -9.81 4.73
N SER A 172 -0.24 -9.40 5.40
CA SER A 172 -0.24 -9.10 6.84
C SER A 172 0.09 -10.30 7.76
N ALA A 173 -0.16 -11.52 7.28
CA ALA A 173 0.08 -12.76 8.02
C ALA A 173 1.40 -13.46 7.61
N LEU A 174 2.28 -12.79 6.86
CA LEU A 174 3.51 -13.36 6.31
C LEU A 174 4.75 -12.72 6.96
N ASP A 175 5.82 -13.48 7.01
CA ASP A 175 7.13 -12.95 7.42
C ASP A 175 7.70 -12.00 6.35
N PRO A 176 8.67 -11.12 6.70
CA PRO A 176 9.17 -10.10 5.77
C PRO A 176 9.81 -10.67 4.49
N ALA A 177 10.49 -11.84 4.56
CA ALA A 177 11.11 -12.43 3.38
C ALA A 177 10.05 -13.00 2.42
N THR A 178 9.03 -13.65 2.96
CA THR A 178 7.88 -14.16 2.21
C THR A 178 7.08 -12.99 1.62
N THR A 179 6.87 -11.91 2.37
CA THR A 179 6.20 -10.69 1.89
C THR A 179 6.89 -10.14 0.65
N ARG A 180 8.20 -9.91 0.69
CA ARG A 180 8.97 -9.46 -0.49
C ARG A 180 8.81 -10.39 -1.69
N SER A 181 8.85 -11.72 -1.46
CA SER A 181 8.64 -12.70 -2.52
C SER A 181 7.25 -12.61 -3.16
N ILE A 182 6.20 -12.34 -2.38
CA ILE A 182 4.83 -12.15 -2.88
C ILE A 182 4.71 -10.81 -3.63
N LEU A 183 5.31 -9.73 -3.12
CA LEU A 183 5.29 -8.42 -3.80
C LEU A 183 6.03 -8.49 -5.16
N ALA A 184 7.18 -9.15 -5.21
CA ALA A 184 7.89 -9.40 -6.46
C ALA A 184 7.05 -10.20 -7.47
N LEU A 185 6.29 -11.21 -6.99
CA LEU A 185 5.34 -11.96 -7.82
C LEU A 185 4.21 -11.05 -8.34
N LEU A 186 3.64 -10.19 -7.52
CA LEU A 186 2.59 -9.25 -7.95
C LEU A 186 3.11 -8.24 -8.97
N LYS A 187 4.32 -7.68 -8.79
CA LYS A 187 4.99 -6.82 -9.78
C LYS A 187 5.20 -7.56 -11.12
N LYS A 188 5.63 -8.82 -11.06
CA LYS A 188 5.77 -9.66 -12.26
C LYS A 188 4.44 -9.86 -12.97
N ILE A 189 3.37 -10.20 -12.24
CA ILE A 189 2.01 -10.38 -12.78
C ILE A 189 1.50 -9.08 -13.42
N ASN A 190 1.67 -7.93 -12.75
CA ASN A 190 1.29 -6.63 -13.30
C ASN A 190 2.01 -6.37 -14.64
N LYS A 191 3.33 -6.57 -14.68
CA LYS A 191 4.16 -6.32 -15.85
C LYS A 191 3.87 -7.28 -17.03
N GLU A 192 3.71 -8.58 -16.75
CA GLU A 192 3.56 -9.61 -17.79
C GLU A 192 2.13 -9.75 -18.29
N LEU A 193 1.13 -9.57 -17.40
CA LEU A 193 -0.27 -9.77 -17.75
C LEU A 193 -1.05 -8.45 -17.90
N GLY A 194 -0.43 -7.30 -17.61
CA GLY A 194 -1.06 -5.98 -17.70
C GLY A 194 -2.22 -5.78 -16.70
N VAL A 195 -2.25 -6.56 -15.60
CA VAL A 195 -3.31 -6.50 -14.59
C VAL A 195 -3.07 -5.30 -13.68
N THR A 196 -4.08 -4.44 -13.51
CA THR A 196 -4.04 -3.37 -12.52
C THR A 196 -4.22 -3.95 -11.12
N ILE A 197 -3.39 -3.56 -10.17
CA ILE A 197 -3.41 -4.12 -8.81
C ILE A 197 -3.75 -3.01 -7.81
N VAL A 198 -4.69 -3.28 -6.90
CA VAL A 198 -4.99 -2.41 -5.76
C VAL A 198 -4.59 -3.16 -4.49
N ILE A 199 -3.62 -2.63 -3.75
CA ILE A 199 -3.11 -3.23 -2.51
C ILE A 199 -3.58 -2.42 -1.32
N ILE A 200 -4.30 -3.08 -0.41
CA ILE A 200 -4.65 -2.52 0.89
C ILE A 200 -3.69 -3.04 1.93
N THR A 201 -3.11 -2.13 2.70
CA THR A 201 -2.16 -2.46 3.76
C THR A 201 -2.13 -1.39 4.85
N HIS A 202 -1.61 -1.74 6.00
CA HIS A 202 -1.18 -0.79 7.03
C HIS A 202 0.36 -0.68 7.11
N GLN A 203 1.08 -1.42 6.25
CA GLN A 203 2.53 -1.47 6.23
C GLN A 203 3.08 -0.56 5.13
N MET A 204 3.81 0.48 5.53
CA MET A 204 4.39 1.44 4.60
C MET A 204 5.40 0.77 3.66
N SER A 205 6.21 -0.17 4.17
CA SER A 205 7.17 -0.93 3.37
C SER A 205 6.57 -1.67 2.18
N VAL A 206 5.31 -2.10 2.27
CA VAL A 206 4.60 -2.73 1.14
C VAL A 206 4.30 -1.71 0.04
N ILE A 207 3.93 -0.49 0.42
CA ILE A 207 3.68 0.61 -0.52
C ILE A 207 4.99 0.98 -1.24
N GLU A 208 6.06 1.20 -0.47
CA GLU A 208 7.39 1.54 -0.99
C GLU A 208 7.92 0.50 -1.97
N GLU A 209 7.76 -0.78 -1.64
CA GLU A 209 8.34 -1.87 -2.43
C GLU A 209 7.55 -2.17 -3.70
N ALA A 210 6.22 -1.98 -3.70
CA ALA A 210 5.38 -2.51 -4.78
C ALA A 210 4.57 -1.47 -5.55
N CYS A 211 4.18 -0.35 -4.94
CA CYS A 211 3.21 0.57 -5.52
C CYS A 211 3.88 1.72 -6.29
N ASN A 212 3.26 2.15 -7.37
CA ASN A 212 3.65 3.39 -8.07
C ASN A 212 2.81 4.59 -7.63
N ARG A 213 1.59 4.35 -7.15
CA ARG A 213 0.70 5.40 -6.63
C ARG A 213 0.07 4.95 -5.33
N VAL A 214 -0.27 5.92 -4.47
CA VAL A 214 -0.83 5.66 -3.15
C VAL A 214 -1.94 6.64 -2.80
N SER A 215 -2.92 6.19 -2.03
CA SER A 215 -3.83 7.06 -1.28
C SER A 215 -3.78 6.73 0.21
N ILE A 216 -3.87 7.78 1.02
CA ILE A 216 -3.89 7.68 2.48
C ILE A 216 -5.31 7.88 2.95
N LEU A 217 -5.83 6.86 3.62
CA LEU A 217 -7.16 6.86 4.21
C LEU A 217 -7.04 7.10 5.72
N ASP A 218 -7.63 8.19 6.20
CA ASP A 218 -7.74 8.51 7.63
C ASP A 218 -9.16 8.90 7.99
N LYS A 219 -9.64 8.41 9.15
CA LYS A 219 -10.97 8.73 9.68
C LYS A 219 -12.06 8.69 8.60
N SER A 220 -12.08 7.61 7.82
CA SER A 220 -13.06 7.33 6.77
C SER A 220 -12.97 8.21 5.51
N ARG A 221 -11.90 9.02 5.34
CA ARG A 221 -11.68 9.91 4.20
C ARG A 221 -10.30 9.71 3.57
N ILE A 222 -10.20 9.91 2.26
CA ILE A 222 -8.89 10.05 1.62
C ILE A 222 -8.39 11.48 1.92
N VAL A 223 -7.25 11.55 2.60
CA VAL A 223 -6.61 12.81 3.00
C VAL A 223 -5.46 13.19 2.08
N GLU A 224 -4.87 12.20 1.40
CA GLU A 224 -3.79 12.43 0.46
C GLU A 224 -3.79 11.34 -0.63
N CYS A 225 -3.43 11.71 -1.87
CA CYS A 225 -3.32 10.79 -2.99
C CYS A 225 -2.32 11.35 -3.99
N GLY A 226 -1.42 10.50 -4.49
CA GLY A 226 -0.40 10.88 -5.46
C GLY A 226 0.49 9.72 -5.87
N ASP A 227 1.56 10.04 -6.59
CA ASP A 227 2.64 9.10 -6.85
C ASP A 227 3.36 8.80 -5.52
N VAL A 228 3.82 7.56 -5.34
CA VAL A 228 4.46 7.14 -4.08
C VAL A 228 5.64 8.05 -3.77
N GLU A 229 6.45 8.35 -4.75
CA GLU A 229 7.62 9.22 -4.64
C GLU A 229 7.25 10.60 -4.09
N ASP A 230 6.23 11.26 -4.67
CA ASP A 230 5.78 12.58 -4.25
C ASP A 230 5.20 12.60 -2.83
N VAL A 231 4.37 11.61 -2.50
CA VAL A 231 3.73 11.53 -1.17
C VAL A 231 4.75 11.25 -0.08
N PHE A 232 5.80 10.49 -0.40
CA PHE A 232 6.86 10.16 0.55
C PHE A 232 7.82 11.32 0.79
N HIS A 233 8.14 12.09 -0.26
CA HIS A 233 9.03 13.25 -0.15
C HIS A 233 8.36 14.48 0.45
N HIS A 234 7.10 14.68 0.09
CA HIS A 234 6.36 15.89 0.44
C HIS A 234 5.01 15.55 1.08
N PRO A 235 4.99 14.80 2.23
CA PRO A 235 3.75 14.45 2.90
C PRO A 235 3.05 15.71 3.40
N LYS A 236 1.80 15.92 2.94
CA LYS A 236 1.01 17.11 3.23
C LYS A 236 0.17 16.95 4.49
N SER A 237 -0.35 15.75 4.75
CA SER A 237 -1.20 15.47 5.90
C SER A 237 -0.38 14.99 7.10
N ASP A 238 -0.86 15.26 8.32
CA ASP A 238 -0.19 14.80 9.55
C ASP A 238 -0.14 13.28 9.63
N ILE A 239 -1.20 12.61 9.17
CA ILE A 239 -1.22 11.14 9.14
C ILE A 239 -0.24 10.58 8.11
N ALA A 240 -0.02 11.26 6.97
CA ALA A 240 1.02 10.86 6.01
C ALA A 240 2.40 10.96 6.66
N ARG A 241 2.69 12.08 7.33
CA ARG A 241 3.94 12.24 8.10
C ARG A 241 4.10 11.14 9.13
N GLN A 242 3.07 10.87 9.93
CA GLN A 242 3.11 9.82 10.95
C GLN A 242 3.37 8.42 10.35
N LEU A 243 2.72 8.06 9.26
CA LEU A 243 2.88 6.76 8.61
C LEU A 243 4.26 6.61 7.95
N ILE A 244 4.77 7.68 7.33
CA ILE A 244 6.06 7.68 6.62
C ILE A 244 7.21 7.73 7.63
N LEU A 245 7.10 8.58 8.64
CA LEU A 245 8.17 8.83 9.60
C LEU A 245 8.21 7.78 10.73
N GLY A 246 7.12 6.98 10.89
CA GLY A 246 6.94 6.03 11.99
C GLY A 246 6.56 6.71 13.31
N GLU A 247 6.07 5.92 14.26
CA GLU A 247 5.64 6.41 15.58
C GLU A 247 6.78 7.07 16.39
N GLY A 248 8.04 6.84 16.03
CA GLY A 248 9.21 7.44 16.69
C GLY A 248 9.50 8.90 16.31
N ALA A 249 8.89 9.42 15.25
CA ALA A 249 9.15 10.78 14.78
C ALA A 249 8.24 11.84 15.44
N GLY A 250 7.16 11.41 16.13
CA GLY A 250 6.20 12.30 16.77
C GLY A 250 6.24 12.33 18.30
N HIS A 251 6.83 11.34 18.95
CA HIS A 251 6.80 11.18 20.40
C HIS A 251 8.14 10.72 20.98
N THR A 252 9.21 11.40 20.64
CA THR A 252 10.35 11.36 21.55
C THR A 252 10.09 12.40 22.63
N GLU A 253 9.66 11.96 23.82
CA GLU A 253 9.87 12.72 25.06
C GLU A 253 11.38 12.92 25.26
N PHE A 254 11.97 13.77 24.42
CA PHE A 254 13.34 14.21 24.61
C PHE A 254 13.32 15.56 25.28
N THR A 255 14.28 15.73 26.17
CA THR A 255 14.57 16.87 27.03
C THR A 255 14.10 18.21 26.45
N PRO A 256 13.42 19.07 27.23
CA PRO A 256 12.98 20.37 26.77
C PRO A 256 14.21 21.24 26.47
N GLY A 257 14.28 21.77 25.26
CA GLY A 257 15.28 22.75 24.84
C GLY A 257 15.98 22.38 23.53
N GLY A 258 16.10 23.35 22.65
CA GLY A 258 16.84 23.29 21.38
C GLY A 258 15.96 23.19 20.14
N LYS A 259 16.30 24.03 19.13
CA LYS A 259 15.66 23.98 17.81
C LYS A 259 15.94 22.63 17.14
N ARG A 260 14.98 22.09 16.45
CA ARG A 260 15.10 20.84 15.71
C ARG A 260 15.00 21.09 14.22
N VAL A 261 15.80 20.37 13.47
CA VAL A 261 15.82 20.46 12.01
C VAL A 261 15.69 19.06 11.44
N ARG A 262 14.74 18.87 10.56
CA ARG A 262 14.61 17.68 9.75
C ARG A 262 15.34 17.90 8.44
N ILE A 263 16.24 16.99 8.12
CA ILE A 263 17.02 16.96 6.89
C ILE A 263 16.52 15.76 6.08
N VAL A 264 16.16 16.00 4.82
CA VAL A 264 15.70 14.96 3.89
C VAL A 264 16.71 14.82 2.78
N PHE A 265 17.14 13.59 2.52
CA PHE A 265 18.10 13.25 1.49
C PHE A 265 17.39 12.56 0.32
N ASP A 266 17.64 12.97 -0.88
CA ASP A 266 17.22 12.29 -2.09
C ASP A 266 18.44 11.76 -2.88
N GLY A 267 18.31 10.59 -3.40
CA GLY A 267 19.24 9.83 -4.25
C GLY A 267 20.69 10.28 -4.38
N LYS A 268 20.97 11.52 -4.72
CA LYS A 268 22.32 12.05 -4.89
C LYS A 268 22.93 12.51 -3.57
N ASP A 269 22.12 13.12 -2.73
CA ASP A 269 22.55 13.73 -1.48
C ASP A 269 22.64 12.72 -0.33
N ALA A 270 22.07 11.52 -0.50
CA ALA A 270 22.10 10.45 0.50
C ALA A 270 23.51 9.91 0.81
N PHE A 271 24.49 10.22 -0.04
CA PHE A 271 25.88 9.80 0.12
C PHE A 271 26.80 10.93 0.64
N GLU A 272 26.27 12.13 0.85
CA GLU A 272 27.06 13.24 1.38
C GLU A 272 27.17 13.17 2.91
N PRO A 273 28.35 13.38 3.50
CA PRO A 273 28.57 13.29 4.94
C PRO A 273 28.09 14.53 5.69
N ILE A 274 26.82 14.93 5.53
CA ILE A 274 26.24 16.20 6.00
C ILE A 274 26.50 16.47 7.47
N ILE A 275 26.42 15.47 8.35
CA ILE A 275 26.70 15.66 9.78
C ILE A 275 28.16 16.00 10.01
N ALA A 276 29.09 15.32 9.33
CA ALA A 276 30.51 15.63 9.41
C ALA A 276 30.79 17.06 8.89
N ASP A 277 30.14 17.42 7.79
CA ASP A 277 30.32 18.75 7.19
C ASP A 277 29.74 19.86 8.05
N ILE A 278 28.60 19.67 8.72
CA ILE A 278 28.05 20.58 9.72
C ILE A 278 29.09 20.79 10.84
N VAL A 279 29.63 19.70 11.40
CA VAL A 279 30.60 19.79 12.51
C VAL A 279 31.88 20.51 12.07
N LEU A 280 32.39 20.19 10.88
CA LEU A 280 33.64 20.76 10.37
C LEU A 280 33.48 22.23 9.96
N ASN A 281 32.42 22.59 9.25
CA ASN A 281 32.25 23.92 8.69
C ASN A 281 31.61 24.90 9.69
N CYS A 282 30.63 24.44 10.48
CA CYS A 282 29.94 25.30 11.45
C CYS A 282 30.64 25.28 12.83
N LYS A 283 31.59 24.37 13.07
CA LYS A 283 32.29 24.17 14.35
C LYS A 283 31.34 24.03 15.54
N ALA A 284 30.26 23.31 15.31
CA ALA A 284 29.18 23.09 16.27
C ALA A 284 28.77 21.61 16.27
N ALA A 285 28.58 21.05 17.45
CA ALA A 285 28.06 19.69 17.60
C ALA A 285 26.56 19.68 17.48
N VAL A 286 26.02 18.63 16.91
CA VAL A 286 24.55 18.37 16.80
C VAL A 286 24.25 16.99 17.34
N ASN A 287 23.04 16.81 17.88
CA ASN A 287 22.54 15.50 18.28
C ASN A 287 21.64 14.94 17.20
N ILE A 288 21.88 13.69 16.78
CA ILE A 288 20.97 12.96 15.90
C ILE A 288 19.89 12.34 16.80
N LEU A 289 18.66 12.82 16.69
CA LEU A 289 17.52 12.31 17.43
C LEU A 289 16.89 11.11 16.72
N PHE A 290 16.89 11.14 15.38
CA PHE A 290 16.36 10.08 14.53
C PHE A 290 17.12 10.09 13.20
N ALA A 291 17.36 8.90 12.64
CA ALA A 291 17.85 8.74 11.27
C ALA A 291 17.28 7.45 10.69
N ASP A 292 16.76 7.53 9.46
CA ASP A 292 16.27 6.39 8.71
C ASP A 292 16.67 6.54 7.24
N THR A 293 17.04 5.42 6.62
CA THR A 293 17.36 5.37 5.19
C THR A 293 16.61 4.23 4.53
N ARG A 294 16.02 4.48 3.37
CA ARG A 294 15.22 3.53 2.61
C ARG A 294 15.65 3.52 1.16
N THR A 295 15.41 2.41 0.48
CA THR A 295 15.66 2.30 -0.96
C THR A 295 14.32 2.12 -1.66
N ILE A 296 13.95 3.08 -2.51
CA ILE A 296 12.72 3.04 -3.34
C ILE A 296 13.18 2.97 -4.79
N ASP A 297 12.75 1.95 -5.53
CA ASP A 297 13.12 1.69 -6.94
C ASP A 297 14.64 1.79 -7.24
N GLY A 298 15.47 1.38 -6.27
CA GLY A 298 16.93 1.40 -6.41
C GLY A 298 17.60 2.73 -6.06
N VAL A 299 16.81 3.74 -5.70
CA VAL A 299 17.30 5.04 -5.23
C VAL A 299 17.26 5.08 -3.71
N VAL A 300 18.33 5.53 -3.07
CA VAL A 300 18.43 5.66 -1.61
C VAL A 300 17.84 6.99 -1.18
N TYR A 301 16.89 6.94 -0.28
CA TYR A 301 16.29 8.09 0.37
C TYR A 301 16.58 8.02 1.86
N GLY A 302 16.75 9.15 2.50
CA GLY A 302 17.01 9.22 3.92
C GLY A 302 16.39 10.45 4.55
N GLN A 303 16.15 10.34 5.83
CA GLN A 303 15.78 11.49 6.65
C GLN A 303 16.52 11.43 7.97
N MET A 304 16.80 12.59 8.52
CA MET A 304 17.46 12.73 9.79
C MET A 304 16.83 13.87 10.57
N LEU A 305 16.47 13.63 11.82
CA LEU A 305 16.05 14.66 12.76
C LEU A 305 17.27 15.01 13.63
N VAL A 306 17.67 16.25 13.56
CA VAL A 306 18.86 16.76 14.24
C VAL A 306 18.44 17.84 15.22
N GLN A 307 18.94 17.75 16.45
CA GLN A 307 18.81 18.84 17.43
C GLN A 307 20.00 19.79 17.28
N LEU A 308 19.69 21.06 17.09
CA LEU A 308 20.68 22.12 17.03
C LEU A 308 21.19 22.48 18.44
N PRO A 309 22.40 23.03 18.57
CA PRO A 309 22.91 23.52 19.85
C PRO A 309 22.05 24.66 20.39
N ASP A 310 22.03 24.81 21.71
CA ASP A 310 21.32 25.91 22.41
C ASP A 310 21.93 27.29 22.13
N ASP A 311 23.19 27.35 21.64
CA ASP A 311 23.80 28.57 21.17
C ASP A 311 23.17 29.06 19.87
N GLU A 312 22.43 30.17 19.93
CA GLU A 312 21.70 30.74 18.78
C GLU A 312 22.63 31.07 17.61
N ASP A 313 23.85 31.54 17.85
CA ASP A 313 24.82 31.85 16.81
C ASP A 313 25.30 30.56 16.09
N ALA A 314 25.49 29.49 16.83
CA ALA A 314 25.85 28.19 16.26
C ALA A 314 24.66 27.60 15.47
N ALA A 315 23.46 27.65 16.01
CA ALA A 315 22.25 27.18 15.31
C ALA A 315 22.05 27.95 14.00
N GLN A 316 22.18 29.27 14.00
CA GLN A 316 22.05 30.10 12.82
C GLN A 316 23.11 29.82 11.74
N ARG A 317 24.38 29.53 12.16
CA ARG A 317 25.42 29.10 11.22
C ARG A 317 25.06 27.78 10.53
N ILE A 318 24.49 26.82 11.28
CA ILE A 318 24.08 25.53 10.74
C ILE A 318 22.92 25.72 9.72
N LEU A 319 21.91 26.50 10.07
CA LEU A 319 20.76 26.79 9.15
C LEU A 319 21.26 27.47 7.86
N THR A 320 22.16 28.44 7.99
CA THR A 320 22.77 29.12 6.85
C THR A 320 23.58 28.17 5.97
N TYR A 321 24.34 27.27 6.61
CA TYR A 321 25.09 26.24 5.90
C TYR A 321 24.17 25.29 5.13
N LEU A 322 23.14 24.74 5.78
CA LEU A 322 22.16 23.85 5.15
C LEU A 322 21.45 24.52 3.96
N SER A 323 21.09 25.81 4.07
CA SER A 323 20.52 26.57 2.98
C SER A 323 21.43 26.71 1.76
N GLY A 324 22.75 26.59 1.96
CA GLY A 324 23.76 26.68 0.89
C GLY A 324 24.10 25.34 0.24
N THR A 325 23.74 24.19 0.84
CA THR A 325 24.09 22.85 0.33
C THR A 325 23.11 22.31 -0.69
N GLY A 326 21.90 22.88 -0.82
CA GLY A 326 20.82 22.37 -1.69
C GLY A 326 20.03 21.22 -1.09
N VAL A 327 20.39 20.75 0.11
CA VAL A 327 19.67 19.71 0.83
C VAL A 327 18.33 20.24 1.34
N HIS A 328 17.28 19.48 1.20
CA HIS A 328 15.97 19.85 1.73
C HIS A 328 15.95 19.71 3.25
N PHE A 329 15.63 20.81 3.94
CA PHE A 329 15.44 20.79 5.38
C PHE A 329 14.25 21.62 5.81
N SER A 330 13.67 21.30 6.98
CA SER A 330 12.61 22.05 7.63
C SER A 330 12.87 22.17 9.11
N GLU A 331 12.61 23.36 9.69
CA GLU A 331 12.60 23.53 11.14
C GLU A 331 11.33 22.90 11.71
N GLU A 332 11.48 22.11 12.79
CA GLU A 332 10.34 21.58 13.53
C GLU A 332 10.15 22.39 14.81
N GLU A 333 9.02 23.09 14.87
CA GLU A 333 8.57 23.74 16.10
C GLU A 333 8.02 22.70 17.06
N ASP A 334 8.22 22.89 18.37
CA ASP A 334 7.56 22.09 19.41
C ASP A 334 6.05 22.23 19.23
N GLY A 335 5.42 21.21 18.62
CA GLY A 335 4.00 21.18 18.44
C GLY A 335 3.30 21.16 19.80
N ASN A 336 2.53 22.18 20.09
CA ASN A 336 1.54 22.15 21.15
C ASN A 336 0.63 20.93 20.94
N VAL A 337 0.57 20.05 21.94
CA VAL A 337 -0.35 18.93 22.08
C VAL A 337 -1.79 19.44 22.13
#